data_c51ece279f86f4f1a2e94e2e51de4141
#
_entry.id   c51ece279f86f4f1a2e94e2e51de4141
#
_cell.length_a   1.000
_cell.length_b   1.000
_cell.length_c   1.000
_cell.angle_alpha   90.00
_cell.angle_beta   90.00
_cell.angle_gamma   90.00
#
_symmetry.space_group_name_H-M   'P 1'
#
loop_
_entity.id
_entity.type
_entity.pdbx_description
1 polymer ?
#
loop_
_entity_poly.entity_id
_entity_poly.type
_entity_poly.pdbx_seq_one_letter_code
_entity_poly.pdbx_strand_id
1 'polypeptide(L)'
;MPAESDSTGRRRAGEMSAVPDEVEGPLSGYHHETYVFRLPTEARAGEGGRWKCREPRESLLWFDRRCFVSEERLLTELQGHIDNIPDLIEVEGTVLQRFIEGDTLGALHASDTAVPEKEFEQILALFRQLVAVRPRSLLVKRRCEPQDRASESDSAGFLDRLICFTEERVYGDNLPEYGKLFAALKLDADSFKQLRKHVAGLRDRPFCLLHADLHRENLIVDHERRLWAIDWELAMFGDPLYDLATHLYLMRYPAEQEQRATERWRALVEDVRPGSSRGWREDLPKLLDYKKAQSVFTDVIRTSQSLCLQPRVDRKALRAASWTVWDVLSRGARPLGVEEVPSVSAVEAALAEWLRARDGRTRSRRRDGDRDQGRVRDRDRDHDHDRDRDRDRDRDRDRDRDRDRDRVGR
;
A
#
# COMPACT_ATOMS: atom_id res chain seq x y z
N MET A 1 3.86 21.35 -19.69
CA MET A 1 3.28 20.00 -19.54
C MET A 1 4.39 19.02 -19.85
N PRO A 2 4.93 18.26 -18.89
CA PRO A 2 5.79 17.14 -19.26
C PRO A 2 4.93 16.14 -20.02
N ALA A 3 5.46 15.57 -21.11
CA ALA A 3 4.84 14.49 -21.85
C ALA A 3 4.54 13.37 -20.85
N GLU A 4 3.29 12.94 -20.75
CA GLU A 4 2.88 11.73 -20.03
C GLU A 4 3.71 10.59 -20.63
N SER A 5 4.63 10.06 -19.83
CA SER A 5 5.35 8.84 -20.22
C SER A 5 4.28 7.76 -20.35
N ASP A 6 4.18 7.16 -21.52
CA ASP A 6 3.26 6.07 -21.83
C ASP A 6 3.62 4.89 -20.93
N SER A 7 3.00 4.84 -19.73
CA SER A 7 3.27 3.75 -18.80
C SER A 7 2.81 2.44 -19.42
N THR A 8 3.47 1.34 -19.06
CA THR A 8 3.11 0.00 -19.53
C THR A 8 1.63 -0.28 -19.30
N GLY A 9 1.08 0.20 -18.16
CA GLY A 9 -0.34 0.06 -17.82
C GLY A 9 -1.25 0.82 -18.78
N ARG A 10 -0.92 2.08 -19.14
CA ARG A 10 -1.72 2.87 -20.08
C ARG A 10 -1.75 2.22 -21.47
N ARG A 11 -0.59 1.79 -21.97
CA ARG A 11 -0.50 1.11 -23.27
C ARG A 11 -1.34 -0.17 -23.29
N ARG A 12 -1.23 -1.01 -22.24
CA ARG A 12 -2.01 -2.25 -22.11
C ARG A 12 -3.51 -1.98 -22.06
N ALA A 13 -3.94 -0.94 -21.31
CA ALA A 13 -5.32 -0.52 -21.26
C ALA A 13 -5.82 -0.05 -22.64
N GLY A 14 -5.01 0.69 -23.39
CA GLY A 14 -5.32 1.15 -24.74
C GLY A 14 -5.47 -0.01 -25.75
N GLU A 15 -4.60 -1.02 -25.67
CA GLU A 15 -4.67 -2.23 -26.53
C GLU A 15 -5.97 -3.02 -26.30
N MET A 16 -6.48 -3.07 -25.06
CA MET A 16 -7.72 -3.78 -24.69
C MET A 16 -8.98 -2.93 -24.84
N SER A 17 -8.86 -1.61 -24.97
CA SER A 17 -9.99 -0.70 -25.03
C SER A 17 -10.70 -0.72 -26.37
N ALA A 18 -12.04 -0.63 -26.38
CA ALA A 18 -12.82 -0.38 -27.60
C ALA A 18 -12.46 0.96 -28.25
N VAL A 19 -12.08 1.95 -27.44
CA VAL A 19 -11.69 3.29 -27.88
C VAL A 19 -10.45 3.70 -27.07
N PRO A 20 -9.23 3.57 -27.61
CA PRO A 20 -7.99 3.85 -26.86
C PRO A 20 -7.91 5.26 -26.28
N ASP A 21 -8.48 6.26 -26.95
CA ASP A 21 -8.50 7.66 -26.50
C ASP A 21 -9.43 7.92 -25.30
N GLU A 22 -10.35 6.99 -24.99
CA GLU A 22 -11.26 7.07 -23.86
C GLU A 22 -10.74 6.35 -22.60
N VAL A 23 -9.48 5.88 -22.60
CA VAL A 23 -8.88 5.27 -21.42
C VAL A 23 -8.64 6.34 -20.36
N GLU A 24 -9.35 6.19 -19.24
CA GLU A 24 -9.20 7.05 -18.04
C GLU A 24 -8.10 6.54 -17.12
N GLY A 25 -7.31 7.44 -16.57
CA GLY A 25 -6.30 7.11 -15.57
C GLY A 25 -4.93 7.77 -15.81
N PRO A 26 -3.93 7.50 -14.98
CA PRO A 26 -4.06 6.61 -13.82
C PRO A 26 -4.96 7.22 -12.74
N LEU A 27 -5.89 6.44 -12.22
CA LEU A 27 -6.70 6.84 -11.08
C LEU A 27 -5.81 6.95 -9.84
N SER A 28 -6.21 7.82 -8.91
CA SER A 28 -5.51 7.97 -7.64
C SER A 28 -5.50 6.65 -6.87
N GLY A 29 -4.32 6.16 -6.54
CA GLY A 29 -4.11 4.95 -5.75
C GLY A 29 -2.67 4.88 -5.28
N TYR A 30 -2.44 4.31 -4.10
CA TYR A 30 -1.09 4.24 -3.54
C TYR A 30 -0.30 3.09 -4.18
N HIS A 31 -0.89 1.91 -4.27
CA HIS A 31 -0.18 0.68 -4.63
C HIS A 31 -0.15 0.37 -6.13
N HIS A 32 -1.15 0.85 -6.88
CA HIS A 32 -1.33 0.52 -8.29
C HIS A 32 -1.57 1.76 -9.15
N GLU A 33 -1.17 1.69 -10.40
CA GLU A 33 -1.70 2.51 -11.47
C GLU A 33 -2.95 1.81 -11.99
N THR A 34 -4.10 2.47 -11.91
CA THR A 34 -5.38 1.92 -12.32
C THR A 34 -5.89 2.67 -13.54
N TYR A 35 -6.20 1.93 -14.59
CA TYR A 35 -6.77 2.46 -15.84
C TYR A 35 -8.15 1.86 -16.06
N VAL A 36 -9.10 2.70 -16.47
CA VAL A 36 -10.51 2.35 -16.68
C VAL A 36 -10.87 2.56 -18.14
N PHE A 37 -11.55 1.59 -18.73
CA PHE A 37 -11.90 1.59 -20.15
C PHE A 37 -13.11 0.70 -20.45
N ARG A 38 -13.67 0.82 -21.67
CA ARG A 38 -14.71 -0.04 -22.20
C ARG A 38 -14.12 -1.12 -23.08
N LEU A 39 -14.57 -2.34 -22.93
CA LEU A 39 -14.16 -3.45 -23.80
C LEU A 39 -14.91 -3.40 -25.14
N PRO A 40 -14.30 -3.89 -26.24
CA PRO A 40 -14.97 -4.14 -27.49
C PRO A 40 -16.20 -5.06 -27.32
N THR A 41 -17.25 -4.84 -28.13
CA THR A 41 -18.50 -5.60 -28.02
C THR A 41 -18.30 -7.10 -28.20
N GLU A 42 -17.32 -7.49 -29.01
CA GLU A 42 -16.96 -8.89 -29.32
C GLU A 42 -16.28 -9.61 -28.14
N ALA A 43 -15.58 -8.84 -27.27
CA ALA A 43 -14.92 -9.38 -26.07
C ALA A 43 -15.90 -9.58 -24.89
N ARG A 44 -17.18 -9.29 -25.08
CA ARG A 44 -18.19 -9.32 -24.00
C ARG A 44 -18.90 -10.66 -23.91
N ALA A 45 -18.75 -11.31 -22.77
CA ALA A 45 -19.74 -12.22 -22.25
C ALA A 45 -20.74 -11.41 -21.37
N GLY A 46 -21.76 -10.76 -21.98
CA GLY A 46 -22.82 -10.04 -21.27
C GLY A 46 -22.45 -8.64 -20.77
N GLU A 47 -23.46 -7.80 -20.57
CA GLU A 47 -23.56 -6.47 -19.95
C GLU A 47 -22.51 -5.41 -20.23
N GLY A 48 -22.95 -4.26 -20.78
CA GLY A 48 -22.14 -3.07 -20.97
C GLY A 48 -21.70 -2.45 -19.65
N GLY A 49 -20.38 -2.31 -19.44
CA GLY A 49 -19.82 -1.68 -18.28
C GLY A 49 -18.38 -1.27 -18.57
N ARG A 50 -17.79 -0.49 -17.66
CA ARG A 50 -16.35 -0.18 -17.69
C ARG A 50 -15.58 -1.21 -16.87
N TRP A 51 -14.36 -1.45 -17.29
CA TRP A 51 -13.45 -2.41 -16.67
C TRP A 51 -12.17 -1.67 -16.26
N LYS A 52 -11.46 -2.20 -15.29
CA LYS A 52 -10.19 -1.65 -14.86
C LYS A 52 -9.09 -2.70 -14.94
N CYS A 53 -7.94 -2.27 -15.41
CA CYS A 53 -6.68 -2.98 -15.21
C CYS A 53 -5.83 -2.26 -14.15
N ARG A 54 -5.04 -3.01 -13.42
CA ARG A 54 -4.19 -2.52 -12.32
C ARG A 54 -2.76 -2.99 -12.57
N GLU A 55 -1.82 -2.05 -12.63
CA GLU A 55 -0.39 -2.35 -12.71
C GLU A 55 0.27 -1.94 -11.38
N PRO A 56 1.04 -2.84 -10.75
CA PRO A 56 1.76 -2.50 -9.52
C PRO A 56 2.73 -1.35 -9.77
N ARG A 57 2.76 -0.37 -8.87
CA ARG A 57 3.80 0.66 -8.90
C ARG A 57 5.12 0.06 -8.44
N GLU A 58 6.22 0.44 -9.09
CA GLU A 58 7.55 0.03 -8.66
C GLU A 58 7.95 0.71 -7.35
N SER A 59 8.74 0.02 -6.55
CA SER A 59 9.40 0.56 -5.34
C SER A 59 8.49 1.09 -4.24
N LEU A 60 7.31 0.48 -4.05
CA LEU A 60 6.40 0.86 -2.98
C LEU A 60 6.77 0.23 -1.64
N LEU A 61 6.60 1.03 -0.60
CA LEU A 61 6.64 0.55 0.76
C LEU A 61 5.28 -0.05 1.15
N TRP A 62 5.29 -1.32 1.53
CA TRP A 62 4.12 -2.00 2.04
C TRP A 62 3.97 -1.74 3.53
N PHE A 63 2.89 -1.09 3.91
CA PHE A 63 2.59 -0.75 5.30
C PHE A 63 1.79 -1.83 6.02
N ASP A 64 1.26 -2.82 5.29
CA ASP A 64 0.51 -3.93 5.86
C ASP A 64 0.77 -5.26 5.14
N ARG A 65 0.36 -6.37 5.78
CA ARG A 65 0.59 -7.72 5.25
C ARG A 65 -0.37 -8.03 4.11
N ARG A 66 0.18 -8.53 3.02
CA ARG A 66 -0.60 -9.19 1.98
C ARG A 66 -0.67 -10.69 2.24
N CYS A 67 -1.86 -11.19 2.50
CA CYS A 67 -2.06 -12.60 2.84
C CYS A 67 -2.42 -13.49 1.66
N PHE A 68 -2.99 -12.96 0.60
CA PHE A 68 -3.31 -13.70 -0.62
C PHE A 68 -2.34 -13.34 -1.77
N VAL A 69 -2.12 -14.28 -2.68
CA VAL A 69 -1.21 -14.11 -3.82
C VAL A 69 -1.74 -13.10 -4.82
N SER A 70 -3.06 -13.07 -5.03
CA SER A 70 -3.76 -12.20 -5.98
C SER A 70 -5.13 -11.83 -5.43
N GLU A 71 -5.45 -10.54 -5.51
CA GLU A 71 -6.78 -10.01 -5.18
C GLU A 71 -7.82 -10.56 -6.14
N GLU A 72 -7.51 -10.67 -7.43
CA GLU A 72 -8.42 -11.14 -8.45
C GLU A 72 -8.83 -12.60 -8.17
N ARG A 73 -7.87 -13.47 -7.81
CA ARG A 73 -8.19 -14.85 -7.42
C ARG A 73 -9.03 -14.92 -6.16
N LEU A 74 -8.77 -14.03 -5.19
CA LEU A 74 -9.59 -13.93 -4.01
C LEU A 74 -11.02 -13.53 -4.37
N LEU A 75 -11.19 -12.46 -5.16
CA LEU A 75 -12.52 -12.00 -5.59
C LEU A 75 -13.28 -13.07 -6.36
N THR A 76 -12.61 -13.86 -7.21
CA THR A 76 -13.23 -15.00 -7.89
C THR A 76 -13.84 -16.01 -6.90
N GLU A 77 -13.08 -16.37 -5.87
CA GLU A 77 -13.53 -17.31 -4.83
C GLU A 77 -14.61 -16.70 -3.91
N LEU A 78 -14.65 -15.38 -3.78
CA LEU A 78 -15.63 -14.67 -2.96
C LEU A 78 -16.99 -14.49 -3.65
N GLN A 79 -17.07 -14.68 -4.96
CA GLN A 79 -18.35 -14.63 -5.68
C GLN A 79 -19.33 -15.66 -5.09
N GLY A 80 -20.52 -15.20 -4.75
CA GLY A 80 -21.53 -16.02 -4.07
C GLY A 80 -21.35 -16.17 -2.55
N HIS A 81 -20.25 -15.68 -1.98
CA HIS A 81 -20.04 -15.58 -0.53
C HIS A 81 -20.24 -14.17 0.00
N ILE A 82 -19.81 -13.17 -0.78
CA ILE A 82 -19.89 -11.75 -0.45
C ILE A 82 -20.66 -11.06 -1.59
N ASP A 83 -21.70 -10.31 -1.23
CA ASP A 83 -22.47 -9.52 -2.18
C ASP A 83 -21.76 -8.19 -2.50
N ASN A 84 -22.08 -7.62 -3.65
CA ASN A 84 -21.58 -6.29 -4.06
C ASN A 84 -20.06 -6.15 -3.97
N ILE A 85 -19.34 -7.10 -4.55
CA ILE A 85 -17.91 -7.02 -4.83
C ILE A 85 -17.70 -6.98 -6.35
N PRO A 86 -16.56 -6.45 -6.85
CA PRO A 86 -16.31 -6.35 -8.28
C PRO A 86 -16.33 -7.69 -8.98
N ASP A 87 -17.06 -7.80 -10.09
CA ASP A 87 -16.98 -8.92 -11.00
C ASP A 87 -15.63 -8.94 -11.71
N LEU A 88 -15.27 -10.11 -12.21
CA LEU A 88 -14.02 -10.37 -12.90
C LEU A 88 -14.25 -11.01 -14.25
N ILE A 89 -13.46 -10.63 -15.23
CA ILE A 89 -13.38 -11.32 -16.51
C ILE A 89 -11.91 -11.51 -16.91
N GLU A 90 -11.65 -12.53 -17.71
CA GLU A 90 -10.35 -12.74 -18.32
C GLU A 90 -10.42 -12.42 -19.81
N VAL A 91 -9.55 -11.50 -20.25
CA VAL A 91 -9.42 -11.10 -21.64
C VAL A 91 -7.94 -11.25 -22.04
N GLU A 92 -7.65 -12.10 -23.01
CA GLU A 92 -6.29 -12.33 -23.53
C GLU A 92 -5.24 -12.64 -22.43
N GLY A 93 -5.65 -13.45 -21.43
CA GLY A 93 -4.78 -13.82 -20.30
C GLY A 93 -4.61 -12.71 -19.23
N THR A 94 -5.35 -11.62 -19.35
CA THR A 94 -5.38 -10.54 -18.36
C THR A 94 -6.69 -10.58 -17.61
N VAL A 95 -6.63 -10.61 -16.28
CA VAL A 95 -7.82 -10.53 -15.43
C VAL A 95 -8.15 -9.06 -15.19
N LEU A 96 -9.39 -8.69 -15.56
CA LEU A 96 -9.93 -7.34 -15.39
C LEU A 96 -10.99 -7.35 -14.30
N GLN A 97 -11.02 -6.30 -13.49
CA GLN A 97 -12.08 -6.08 -12.52
C GLN A 97 -13.12 -5.12 -13.09
N ARG A 98 -14.41 -5.40 -12.84
CA ARG A 98 -15.47 -4.45 -13.15
C ARG A 98 -15.23 -3.13 -12.42
N PHE A 99 -15.29 -2.01 -13.16
CA PHE A 99 -15.28 -0.69 -12.54
C PHE A 99 -16.67 -0.42 -11.97
N ILE A 100 -16.74 -0.11 -10.69
CA ILE A 100 -18.01 0.19 -10.01
C ILE A 100 -18.29 1.66 -10.17
N GLU A 101 -19.37 1.96 -10.89
CA GLU A 101 -19.86 3.32 -11.12
C GLU A 101 -20.53 3.86 -9.85
N GLY A 102 -20.15 5.04 -9.41
CA GLY A 102 -20.67 5.69 -8.23
C GLY A 102 -19.64 6.56 -7.54
N ASP A 103 -19.98 7.03 -6.35
CA ASP A 103 -19.12 7.84 -5.52
C ASP A 103 -18.62 7.07 -4.30
N THR A 104 -17.40 7.36 -3.85
CA THR A 104 -16.94 6.80 -2.58
C THR A 104 -17.81 7.33 -1.44
N LEU A 105 -18.01 6.50 -0.43
CA LEU A 105 -18.72 6.95 0.78
C LEU A 105 -18.02 8.15 1.42
N GLY A 106 -16.70 8.29 1.22
CA GLY A 106 -15.90 9.44 1.67
C GLY A 106 -16.20 10.72 0.91
N ALA A 107 -16.43 10.63 -0.41
CA ALA A 107 -16.85 11.77 -1.23
C ALA A 107 -18.26 12.26 -0.84
N LEU A 108 -19.16 11.32 -0.50
CA LEU A 108 -20.54 11.66 -0.10
C LEU A 108 -20.64 12.13 1.35
N HIS A 109 -19.84 11.58 2.25
CA HIS A 109 -19.90 11.81 3.68
C HIS A 109 -18.50 11.91 4.26
N ALA A 110 -18.10 13.10 4.70
CA ALA A 110 -16.79 13.34 5.29
C ALA A 110 -16.56 12.55 6.59
N SER A 111 -15.30 12.31 6.94
CA SER A 111 -14.93 11.79 8.26
C SER A 111 -15.56 12.62 9.40
N ASP A 112 -15.81 11.99 10.54
CA ASP A 112 -16.47 12.58 11.70
C ASP A 112 -17.95 12.97 11.47
N THR A 113 -18.54 12.60 10.31
CA THR A 113 -19.98 12.72 10.06
C THR A 113 -20.66 11.36 10.05
N ALA A 114 -21.94 11.34 10.41
CA ALA A 114 -22.71 10.11 10.44
C ALA A 114 -22.90 9.54 9.01
N VAL A 115 -22.78 8.22 8.90
CA VAL A 115 -23.18 7.48 7.69
C VAL A 115 -24.68 7.29 7.71
N PRO A 116 -25.40 7.56 6.61
CA PRO A 116 -26.84 7.36 6.54
C PRO A 116 -27.24 5.91 6.83
N GLU A 117 -28.46 5.70 7.32
CA GLU A 117 -28.92 4.40 7.81
C GLU A 117 -28.88 3.30 6.74
N LYS A 118 -29.23 3.62 5.49
CA LYS A 118 -29.24 2.64 4.41
C LYS A 118 -27.84 2.07 4.13
N GLU A 119 -26.83 2.92 4.08
CA GLU A 119 -25.41 2.52 3.88
C GLU A 119 -24.87 1.83 5.13
N PHE A 120 -25.22 2.31 6.30
CA PHE A 120 -24.82 1.72 7.57
C PHE A 120 -25.30 0.28 7.72
N GLU A 121 -26.57 -0.01 7.37
CA GLU A 121 -27.11 -1.39 7.35
C GLU A 121 -26.37 -2.29 6.37
N GLN A 122 -25.97 -1.77 5.21
CA GLN A 122 -25.21 -2.54 4.22
C GLN A 122 -23.79 -2.84 4.71
N ILE A 123 -23.14 -1.92 5.45
CA ILE A 123 -21.85 -2.20 6.10
C ILE A 123 -22.01 -3.34 7.11
N LEU A 124 -23.05 -3.32 7.91
CA LEU A 124 -23.32 -4.40 8.87
C LEU A 124 -23.62 -5.73 8.18
N ALA A 125 -24.34 -5.70 7.06
CA ALA A 125 -24.57 -6.90 6.25
C ALA A 125 -23.28 -7.47 5.67
N LEU A 126 -22.33 -6.61 5.27
CA LEU A 126 -20.99 -7.04 4.83
C LEU A 126 -20.22 -7.75 5.97
N PHE A 127 -20.21 -7.21 7.18
CA PHE A 127 -19.61 -7.90 8.34
C PHE A 127 -20.25 -9.27 8.61
N ARG A 128 -21.56 -9.38 8.41
CA ARG A 128 -22.27 -10.67 8.52
C ARG A 128 -21.73 -11.69 7.52
N GLN A 129 -21.51 -11.29 6.28
CA GLN A 129 -20.97 -12.15 5.23
C GLN A 129 -19.50 -12.50 5.51
N LEU A 130 -18.68 -11.52 5.90
CA LEU A 130 -17.25 -11.75 6.24
C LEU A 130 -17.09 -12.81 7.33
N VAL A 131 -17.86 -12.72 8.41
CA VAL A 131 -17.74 -13.67 9.52
C VAL A 131 -18.22 -15.08 9.16
N ALA A 132 -19.07 -15.23 8.14
CA ALA A 132 -19.54 -16.52 7.64
C ALA A 132 -18.44 -17.26 6.85
N VAL A 133 -17.50 -16.54 6.21
CA VAL A 133 -16.41 -17.13 5.42
C VAL A 133 -15.29 -17.62 6.33
N ARG A 134 -15.06 -18.94 6.36
CA ARG A 134 -14.09 -19.62 7.23
C ARG A 134 -12.75 -19.82 6.50
N PRO A 135 -11.62 -20.00 7.24
CA PRO A 135 -10.31 -20.25 6.63
C PRO A 135 -10.25 -21.44 5.65
N ARG A 136 -11.14 -22.40 5.80
CA ARG A 136 -11.22 -23.62 4.94
C ARG A 136 -12.25 -23.51 3.81
N SER A 137 -13.00 -22.40 3.75
CA SER A 137 -14.05 -22.21 2.72
C SER A 137 -13.46 -21.76 1.39
N LEU A 138 -12.24 -21.19 1.37
CA LEU A 138 -11.60 -20.67 0.17
C LEU A 138 -10.33 -21.46 -0.14
N LEU A 139 -10.12 -21.74 -1.42
CA LEU A 139 -8.95 -22.46 -1.94
C LEU A 139 -7.84 -21.53 -2.43
N VAL A 140 -8.01 -20.22 -2.30
CA VAL A 140 -7.03 -19.23 -2.76
C VAL A 140 -5.68 -19.44 -2.10
N LYS A 141 -4.64 -19.50 -2.93
CA LYS A 141 -3.26 -19.62 -2.46
C LYS A 141 -2.87 -18.43 -1.59
N ARG A 142 -2.39 -18.71 -0.40
CA ARG A 142 -1.85 -17.69 0.50
C ARG A 142 -0.39 -17.38 0.17
N ARG A 143 -0.03 -16.12 0.28
CA ARG A 143 1.35 -15.64 0.09
C ARG A 143 2.22 -15.92 1.30
N CYS A 144 1.63 -15.79 2.52
CA CYS A 144 2.34 -16.03 3.76
C CYS A 144 2.56 -17.53 3.98
N GLU A 145 3.74 -17.91 4.44
CA GLU A 145 4.08 -19.27 4.81
C GLU A 145 3.29 -19.74 6.06
N PRO A 146 3.12 -21.06 6.30
CA PRO A 146 2.37 -21.55 7.46
C PRO A 146 2.87 -21.02 8.81
N GLN A 147 4.19 -20.88 9.00
CA GLN A 147 4.80 -20.36 10.21
C GLN A 147 4.51 -18.88 10.48
N ASP A 148 4.14 -18.13 9.43
CA ASP A 148 3.79 -16.70 9.53
C ASP A 148 2.32 -16.50 9.90
N ARG A 149 1.56 -17.58 10.07
CA ARG A 149 0.15 -17.56 10.42
C ARG A 149 -0.02 -17.88 11.89
N ALA A 150 -0.96 -17.23 12.54
CA ALA A 150 -1.43 -17.66 13.84
C ALA A 150 -2.25 -18.97 13.70
N SER A 151 -2.29 -19.76 14.74
CA SER A 151 -3.21 -20.90 14.83
C SER A 151 -4.65 -20.43 14.73
N GLU A 152 -5.56 -21.28 14.24
CA GLU A 152 -6.98 -20.96 14.21
C GLU A 152 -7.47 -20.57 15.62
N SER A 153 -8.12 -19.41 15.70
CA SER A 153 -8.64 -18.81 16.94
C SER A 153 -7.62 -18.18 17.90
N ASP A 154 -6.31 -18.28 17.65
CA ASP A 154 -5.28 -17.63 18.47
C ASP A 154 -5.22 -16.13 18.18
N SER A 155 -6.11 -15.36 18.81
CA SER A 155 -6.20 -13.90 18.63
C SER A 155 -4.94 -13.17 19.10
N ALA A 156 -4.28 -13.66 20.15
CA ALA A 156 -3.05 -13.06 20.65
C ALA A 156 -1.88 -13.29 19.68
N GLY A 157 -1.71 -14.52 19.19
CA GLY A 157 -0.71 -14.84 18.17
C GLY A 157 -0.99 -14.11 16.85
N PHE A 158 -2.25 -13.95 16.45
CA PHE A 158 -2.62 -13.15 15.27
C PHE A 158 -2.15 -11.70 15.40
N LEU A 159 -2.44 -11.05 16.53
CA LEU A 159 -2.03 -9.67 16.77
C LEU A 159 -0.50 -9.54 16.85
N ASP A 160 0.18 -10.51 17.49
CA ASP A 160 1.65 -10.49 17.54
C ASP A 160 2.29 -10.57 16.15
N ARG A 161 1.74 -11.37 15.22
CA ARG A 161 2.21 -11.40 13.81
C ARG A 161 2.05 -10.05 13.10
N LEU A 162 1.00 -9.31 13.39
CA LEU A 162 0.81 -7.95 12.85
C LEU A 162 1.80 -6.97 13.46
N ILE A 163 2.09 -7.08 14.77
CA ILE A 163 3.12 -6.27 15.44
C ILE A 163 4.50 -6.59 14.87
N CYS A 164 4.86 -7.86 14.71
CA CYS A 164 6.13 -8.29 14.08
C CYS A 164 6.29 -7.69 12.68
N PHE A 165 5.24 -7.72 11.86
CA PHE A 165 5.30 -7.12 10.53
C PHE A 165 5.60 -5.61 10.60
N THR A 166 4.93 -4.88 11.48
CA THR A 166 5.18 -3.43 11.65
C THR A 166 6.60 -3.17 12.18
N GLU A 167 7.05 -3.98 13.14
CA GLU A 167 8.39 -3.86 13.72
C GLU A 167 9.49 -4.15 12.70
N GLU A 168 9.39 -5.23 11.94
CA GLU A 168 10.41 -5.67 11.00
C GLU A 168 10.37 -4.90 9.70
N ARG A 169 9.17 -4.81 9.06
CA ARG A 169 9.03 -4.31 7.69
C ARG A 169 8.77 -2.81 7.62
N VAL A 170 8.01 -2.25 8.57
CA VAL A 170 7.72 -0.81 8.54
C VAL A 170 8.78 -0.03 9.29
N TYR A 171 9.17 -0.46 10.48
CA TYR A 171 10.18 0.21 11.26
C TYR A 171 11.60 -0.25 10.88
N GLY A 172 11.91 -1.55 11.01
CA GLY A 172 13.26 -2.10 10.85
C GLY A 172 13.87 -1.86 9.48
N ASP A 173 13.18 -2.27 8.41
CA ASP A 173 13.67 -2.10 7.03
C ASP A 173 13.85 -0.60 6.66
N ASN A 174 13.19 0.30 7.35
CA ASN A 174 13.22 1.74 7.10
C ASN A 174 14.15 2.55 8.03
N LEU A 175 14.81 1.91 8.99
CA LEU A 175 15.79 2.57 9.87
C LEU A 175 16.91 3.32 9.12
N PRO A 176 17.45 2.82 8.00
CA PRO A 176 18.48 3.54 7.27
C PRO A 176 18.05 4.93 6.79
N GLU A 177 16.78 5.11 6.47
CA GLU A 177 16.24 6.39 5.99
C GLU A 177 15.57 7.20 7.12
N TYR A 178 14.78 6.55 7.98
CA TYR A 178 13.91 7.21 8.95
C TYR A 178 14.39 7.08 10.40
N GLY A 179 15.43 6.31 10.70
CA GLY A 179 15.84 6.01 12.09
C GLY A 179 16.10 7.26 12.94
N LYS A 180 16.74 8.29 12.38
CA LYS A 180 16.95 9.57 13.10
C LYS A 180 15.65 10.31 13.36
N LEU A 181 14.71 10.26 12.40
CA LEU A 181 13.39 10.86 12.55
C LEU A 181 12.60 10.12 13.63
N PHE A 182 12.55 8.79 13.59
CA PHE A 182 11.90 7.99 14.63
C PHE A 182 12.47 8.28 16.03
N ALA A 183 13.80 8.32 16.17
CA ALA A 183 14.43 8.64 17.45
C ALA A 183 14.09 10.06 17.96
N ALA A 184 14.03 11.06 17.06
CA ALA A 184 13.61 12.42 17.41
C ALA A 184 12.13 12.48 17.86
N LEU A 185 11.29 11.55 17.37
CA LEU A 185 9.91 11.36 17.77
C LEU A 185 9.74 10.44 18.99
N LYS A 186 10.82 10.02 19.66
CA LYS A 186 10.83 9.09 20.81
C LYS A 186 10.30 7.68 20.46
N LEU A 187 10.53 7.24 19.22
CA LEU A 187 10.15 5.92 18.73
C LEU A 187 11.41 5.08 18.54
N ASP A 188 11.41 3.89 19.12
CA ASP A 188 12.52 2.94 19.07
C ASP A 188 12.02 1.48 19.13
N ALA A 189 12.92 0.51 19.22
CA ALA A 189 12.57 -0.90 19.34
C ALA A 189 11.84 -1.24 20.65
N ASP A 190 12.05 -0.47 21.73
CA ASP A 190 11.36 -0.69 23.00
C ASP A 190 9.87 -0.31 22.90
N SER A 191 9.50 0.58 21.99
CA SER A 191 8.11 0.93 21.68
C SER A 191 7.28 -0.31 21.33
N PHE A 192 7.84 -1.29 20.60
CA PHE A 192 7.15 -2.54 20.25
C PHE A 192 7.01 -3.49 21.45
N LYS A 193 7.95 -3.49 22.39
CA LYS A 193 7.84 -4.25 23.65
C LYS A 193 6.71 -3.68 24.52
N GLN A 194 6.62 -2.36 24.62
CA GLN A 194 5.53 -1.68 25.34
C GLN A 194 4.20 -1.96 24.66
N LEU A 195 4.11 -1.89 23.35
CA LEU A 195 2.91 -2.22 22.59
C LEU A 195 2.43 -3.64 22.89
N ARG A 196 3.32 -4.67 22.79
CA ARG A 196 2.97 -6.06 23.10
C ARG A 196 2.44 -6.21 24.52
N LYS A 197 3.07 -5.56 25.51
CA LYS A 197 2.62 -5.56 26.89
C LYS A 197 1.25 -4.89 27.04
N HIS A 198 1.02 -3.78 26.35
CA HIS A 198 -0.22 -3.01 26.44
C HIS A 198 -1.41 -3.77 25.87
N VAL A 199 -1.23 -4.49 24.75
CA VAL A 199 -2.31 -5.23 24.07
C VAL A 199 -2.39 -6.70 24.46
N ALA A 200 -1.64 -7.14 25.47
CA ALA A 200 -1.61 -8.53 25.90
C ALA A 200 -2.96 -9.05 26.44
N GLY A 201 -3.15 -10.36 26.39
CA GLY A 201 -4.28 -11.04 27.00
C GLY A 201 -5.58 -10.89 26.23
N LEU A 202 -5.52 -10.93 24.90
CA LEU A 202 -6.71 -11.06 24.06
C LEU A 202 -7.36 -12.42 24.26
N ARG A 203 -8.67 -12.46 24.22
CA ARG A 203 -9.44 -13.72 24.24
C ARG A 203 -9.53 -14.30 22.84
N ASP A 204 -9.47 -15.61 22.76
CA ASP A 204 -9.56 -16.33 21.52
C ASP A 204 -10.95 -16.24 20.89
N ARG A 205 -10.97 -15.99 19.58
CA ARG A 205 -12.16 -15.91 18.73
C ARG A 205 -11.99 -16.74 17.47
N PRO A 206 -13.04 -17.38 16.96
CA PRO A 206 -12.95 -18.15 15.74
C PRO A 206 -12.63 -17.23 14.55
N PHE A 207 -11.54 -17.54 13.82
CA PHE A 207 -11.08 -16.73 12.68
C PHE A 207 -12.03 -16.82 11.50
N CYS A 208 -12.24 -15.68 10.85
CA CYS A 208 -13.03 -15.53 9.62
C CYS A 208 -12.26 -14.74 8.59
N LEU A 209 -12.86 -14.53 7.42
CA LEU A 209 -12.35 -13.56 6.44
C LEU A 209 -12.48 -12.14 7.00
N LEU A 210 -11.45 -11.35 6.84
CA LEU A 210 -11.38 -9.94 7.17
C LEU A 210 -11.12 -9.18 5.88
N HIS A 211 -11.73 -8.00 5.72
CA HIS A 211 -11.33 -7.06 4.69
C HIS A 211 -10.01 -6.35 5.06
N ALA A 212 -9.84 -6.05 6.34
CA ALA A 212 -8.69 -5.43 6.99
C ALA A 212 -8.39 -3.98 6.56
N ASP A 213 -9.17 -3.40 5.65
CA ASP A 213 -9.05 -2.00 5.21
C ASP A 213 -10.42 -1.39 4.84
N LEU A 214 -11.46 -1.71 5.58
CA LEU A 214 -12.82 -1.29 5.29
C LEU A 214 -13.07 0.14 5.78
N HIS A 215 -12.87 1.11 4.88
CA HIS A 215 -13.05 2.53 5.14
C HIS A 215 -13.85 3.23 4.03
N ARG A 216 -14.13 4.53 4.23
CA ARG A 216 -15.04 5.30 3.36
C ARG A 216 -14.62 5.33 1.88
N GLU A 217 -13.32 5.30 1.58
CA GLU A 217 -12.81 5.31 0.21
C GLU A 217 -12.86 3.93 -0.46
N ASN A 218 -12.96 2.83 0.33
CA ASN A 218 -13.11 1.47 -0.16
C ASN A 218 -14.58 1.00 -0.22
N LEU A 219 -15.50 1.93 -0.03
CA LEU A 219 -16.95 1.73 -0.11
C LEU A 219 -17.53 2.65 -1.17
N ILE A 220 -18.00 2.07 -2.29
CA ILE A 220 -18.64 2.82 -3.39
C ILE A 220 -20.14 2.72 -3.25
N VAL A 221 -20.85 3.83 -3.33
CA VAL A 221 -22.31 3.91 -3.39
C VAL A 221 -22.71 4.14 -4.83
N ASP A 222 -23.36 3.15 -5.44
CA ASP A 222 -23.81 3.25 -6.81
C ASP A 222 -25.11 4.09 -6.96
N HIS A 223 -25.58 4.27 -8.20
CA HIS A 223 -26.80 5.05 -8.51
C HIS A 223 -28.08 4.44 -7.92
N GLU A 224 -28.09 3.14 -7.60
CA GLU A 224 -29.21 2.43 -6.96
C GLU A 224 -29.08 2.45 -5.43
N ARG A 225 -28.07 3.14 -4.89
CA ARG A 225 -27.77 3.19 -3.46
C ARG A 225 -27.37 1.83 -2.89
N ARG A 226 -26.75 0.97 -3.72
CA ARG A 226 -26.06 -0.25 -3.26
C ARG A 226 -24.64 0.11 -2.87
N LEU A 227 -24.17 -0.48 -1.77
CA LEU A 227 -22.82 -0.31 -1.26
C LEU A 227 -21.93 -1.43 -1.78
N TRP A 228 -20.87 -1.09 -2.46
CA TRP A 228 -19.87 -2.01 -3.01
C TRP A 228 -18.58 -1.93 -2.21
N ALA A 229 -18.04 -3.07 -1.80
CA ALA A 229 -16.72 -3.13 -1.16
C ALA A 229 -15.66 -3.42 -2.21
N ILE A 230 -14.65 -2.54 -2.29
CA ILE A 230 -13.53 -2.61 -3.22
C ILE A 230 -12.20 -2.68 -2.47
N ASP A 231 -11.11 -2.98 -3.19
CA ASP A 231 -9.74 -3.02 -2.66
C ASP A 231 -9.50 -4.08 -1.57
N TRP A 232 -9.60 -5.34 -1.99
CA TRP A 232 -9.44 -6.52 -1.15
C TRP A 232 -7.98 -6.98 -0.98
N GLU A 233 -7.01 -6.16 -1.36
CA GLU A 233 -5.59 -6.53 -1.37
C GLU A 233 -5.03 -6.83 0.02
N LEU A 234 -5.60 -6.22 1.08
CA LEU A 234 -5.23 -6.46 2.47
C LEU A 234 -6.07 -7.55 3.15
N ALA A 235 -7.01 -8.15 2.44
CA ALA A 235 -7.86 -9.19 3.00
C ALA A 235 -7.03 -10.35 3.57
N MET A 236 -7.51 -10.89 4.70
CA MET A 236 -6.82 -11.97 5.40
C MET A 236 -7.79 -12.81 6.22
N PHE A 237 -7.34 -13.97 6.68
CA PHE A 237 -8.04 -14.69 7.73
C PHE A 237 -7.48 -14.34 9.10
N GLY A 238 -8.36 -13.97 10.03
CA GLY A 238 -7.95 -13.52 11.36
C GLY A 238 -9.11 -13.31 12.32
N ASP A 239 -8.83 -12.57 13.37
CA ASP A 239 -9.77 -12.23 14.43
C ASP A 239 -10.83 -11.23 13.96
N PRO A 240 -12.13 -11.57 13.97
CA PRO A 240 -13.20 -10.67 13.53
C PRO A 240 -13.23 -9.33 14.26
N LEU A 241 -12.80 -9.29 15.53
CA LEU A 241 -12.76 -8.04 16.29
C LEU A 241 -11.68 -7.07 15.80
N TYR A 242 -10.61 -7.59 15.19
CA TYR A 242 -9.58 -6.77 14.54
C TYR A 242 -10.15 -6.01 13.32
N ASP A 243 -11.01 -6.68 12.53
CA ASP A 243 -11.63 -6.03 11.37
C ASP A 243 -12.59 -4.90 11.82
N LEU A 244 -13.38 -5.14 12.88
CA LEU A 244 -14.18 -4.07 13.50
C LEU A 244 -13.29 -2.91 14.01
N ALA A 245 -12.21 -3.22 14.75
CA ALA A 245 -11.33 -2.18 15.28
C ALA A 245 -10.69 -1.34 14.17
N THR A 246 -10.26 -2.00 13.06
CA THR A 246 -9.73 -1.32 11.88
C THR A 246 -10.78 -0.43 11.25
N HIS A 247 -11.99 -0.96 11.06
CA HIS A 247 -13.11 -0.22 10.50
C HIS A 247 -13.47 1.02 11.34
N LEU A 248 -13.65 0.87 12.65
CA LEU A 248 -13.97 2.00 13.53
C LEU A 248 -12.87 3.07 13.51
N TYR A 249 -11.61 2.65 13.55
CA TYR A 249 -10.47 3.56 13.50
C TYR A 249 -10.43 4.39 12.21
N LEU A 250 -10.68 3.76 11.06
CA LEU A 250 -10.59 4.38 9.74
C LEU A 250 -11.85 5.16 9.36
N MET A 251 -13.05 4.67 9.74
CA MET A 251 -14.34 5.31 9.42
C MET A 251 -14.55 6.62 10.16
N ARG A 252 -14.00 6.74 11.38
CA ARG A 252 -14.16 7.94 12.22
C ARG A 252 -15.64 8.33 12.35
N TYR A 253 -16.43 7.43 12.88
CA TYR A 253 -17.83 7.71 13.18
C TYR A 253 -17.97 8.73 14.31
N PRO A 254 -19.06 9.52 14.35
CA PRO A 254 -19.48 10.17 15.59
C PRO A 254 -19.68 9.14 16.71
N ALA A 255 -19.38 9.51 17.96
CA ALA A 255 -19.35 8.60 19.11
C ALA A 255 -20.63 7.75 19.27
N GLU A 256 -21.80 8.33 19.05
CA GLU A 256 -23.08 7.63 19.13
C GLU A 256 -23.20 6.54 18.05
N GLN A 257 -22.78 6.84 16.81
CA GLN A 257 -22.82 5.86 15.73
C GLN A 257 -21.74 4.79 15.90
N GLU A 258 -20.56 5.12 16.42
CA GLU A 258 -19.51 4.16 16.75
C GLU A 258 -19.98 3.15 17.79
N GLN A 259 -20.62 3.62 18.87
CA GLN A 259 -21.21 2.76 19.88
C GLN A 259 -22.28 1.84 19.27
N ARG A 260 -23.19 2.39 18.47
CA ARG A 260 -24.25 1.64 17.79
C ARG A 260 -23.66 0.59 16.80
N ALA A 261 -22.61 0.98 16.05
CA ALA A 261 -21.91 0.06 15.15
C ALA A 261 -21.35 -1.14 15.90
N THR A 262 -20.68 -0.89 17.04
CA THR A 262 -20.09 -1.92 17.88
C THR A 262 -21.11 -2.87 18.46
N GLU A 263 -22.22 -2.35 19.01
CA GLU A 263 -23.27 -3.17 19.62
C GLU A 263 -24.01 -4.01 18.56
N ARG A 264 -24.31 -3.44 17.41
CA ARG A 264 -24.95 -4.13 16.31
C ARG A 264 -24.06 -5.19 15.68
N TRP A 265 -22.77 -4.85 15.45
CA TRP A 265 -21.78 -5.80 14.99
C TRP A 265 -21.70 -7.00 15.93
N ARG A 266 -21.59 -6.77 17.25
CA ARG A 266 -21.53 -7.84 18.25
C ARG A 266 -22.71 -8.81 18.13
N ALA A 267 -23.92 -8.27 18.11
CA ALA A 267 -25.12 -9.10 18.01
C ALA A 267 -25.14 -9.95 16.73
N LEU A 268 -24.79 -9.32 15.62
CA LEU A 268 -24.79 -9.91 14.29
C LEU A 268 -23.75 -11.02 14.13
N VAL A 269 -22.48 -10.78 14.54
CA VAL A 269 -21.43 -11.79 14.36
C VAL A 269 -21.60 -12.98 15.30
N GLU A 270 -22.17 -12.76 16.50
CA GLU A 270 -22.50 -13.81 17.45
C GLU A 270 -23.63 -14.73 16.94
N ASP A 271 -24.63 -14.15 16.26
CA ASP A 271 -25.73 -14.87 15.62
C ASP A 271 -25.21 -15.79 14.48
N VAL A 272 -24.29 -15.27 13.64
CA VAL A 272 -23.73 -16.04 12.52
C VAL A 272 -22.73 -17.10 13.00
N ARG A 273 -21.88 -16.74 13.95
CA ARG A 273 -20.82 -17.63 14.46
C ARG A 273 -20.56 -17.39 15.95
N PRO A 274 -21.15 -18.22 16.81
CA PRO A 274 -20.98 -18.11 18.25
C PRO A 274 -19.50 -18.05 18.68
N GLY A 275 -19.21 -17.12 19.59
CA GLY A 275 -17.87 -16.85 20.08
C GLY A 275 -17.08 -15.80 19.30
N SER A 276 -17.59 -15.29 18.16
CA SER A 276 -16.91 -14.26 17.35
C SER A 276 -16.80 -12.93 18.07
N SER A 277 -17.66 -12.64 19.03
CA SER A 277 -17.61 -11.42 19.84
C SER A 277 -17.08 -11.65 21.27
N ARG A 278 -16.49 -12.80 21.57
CA ARG A 278 -16.00 -13.11 22.92
C ARG A 278 -15.03 -12.05 23.42
N GLY A 279 -15.26 -11.51 24.63
CA GLY A 279 -14.38 -10.55 25.27
C GLY A 279 -14.24 -9.20 24.57
N TRP A 280 -15.17 -8.84 23.70
CA TRP A 280 -15.07 -7.64 22.88
C TRP A 280 -14.94 -6.33 23.70
N ARG A 281 -15.57 -6.23 24.90
CA ARG A 281 -15.51 -5.02 25.71
C ARG A 281 -14.11 -4.71 26.23
N GLU A 282 -13.39 -5.76 26.62
CA GLU A 282 -12.03 -5.66 27.15
C GLU A 282 -10.97 -5.59 26.04
N ASP A 283 -11.22 -6.25 24.89
CA ASP A 283 -10.25 -6.42 23.83
C ASP A 283 -10.33 -5.35 22.74
N LEU A 284 -11.52 -4.82 22.43
CA LEU A 284 -11.67 -3.79 21.40
C LEU A 284 -10.82 -2.53 21.67
N PRO A 285 -10.74 -2.00 22.90
CA PRO A 285 -9.83 -0.89 23.21
C PRO A 285 -8.36 -1.20 22.91
N LYS A 286 -7.90 -2.45 23.18
CA LYS A 286 -6.53 -2.89 22.90
C LYS A 286 -6.24 -2.92 21.40
N LEU A 287 -7.19 -3.43 20.60
CA LEU A 287 -7.06 -3.48 19.15
C LEU A 287 -7.12 -2.08 18.50
N LEU A 288 -7.93 -1.17 19.02
CA LEU A 288 -7.92 0.23 18.64
C LEU A 288 -6.60 0.92 19.01
N ASP A 289 -6.04 0.62 20.17
CA ASP A 289 -4.73 1.14 20.58
C ASP A 289 -3.60 0.56 19.70
N TYR A 290 -3.69 -0.70 19.30
CA TYR A 290 -2.79 -1.27 18.29
C TYR A 290 -2.87 -0.49 16.97
N LYS A 291 -4.07 -0.20 16.45
CA LYS A 291 -4.24 0.56 15.19
C LYS A 291 -3.65 1.97 15.30
N LYS A 292 -3.85 2.66 16.44
CA LYS A 292 -3.22 3.96 16.69
C LYS A 292 -1.69 3.84 16.68
N ALA A 293 -1.12 2.83 17.34
CA ALA A 293 0.31 2.59 17.39
C ALA A 293 0.89 2.27 16.00
N GLN A 294 0.25 1.39 15.23
CA GLN A 294 0.62 1.06 13.85
C GLN A 294 0.66 2.32 12.99
N SER A 295 -0.39 3.16 13.05
CA SER A 295 -0.49 4.41 12.30
C SER A 295 0.67 5.35 12.57
N VAL A 296 1.23 5.40 13.77
CA VAL A 296 2.39 6.27 14.06
C VAL A 296 3.53 5.99 13.10
N PHE A 297 3.93 4.73 12.93
CA PHE A 297 5.04 4.37 12.05
C PHE A 297 4.71 4.59 10.58
N THR A 298 3.53 4.17 10.16
CA THR A 298 3.12 4.29 8.75
C THR A 298 2.92 5.74 8.33
N ASP A 299 2.27 6.56 9.16
CA ASP A 299 1.94 7.94 8.82
C ASP A 299 3.13 8.88 8.93
N VAL A 300 4.11 8.60 9.82
CA VAL A 300 5.41 9.32 9.80
C VAL A 300 6.09 9.13 8.44
N ILE A 301 6.16 7.91 7.93
CA ILE A 301 6.78 7.62 6.63
C ILE A 301 5.97 8.26 5.49
N ARG A 302 4.64 8.02 5.43
CA ARG A 302 3.75 8.55 4.38
C ARG A 302 3.80 10.08 4.33
N THR A 303 3.71 10.74 5.48
CA THR A 303 3.76 12.20 5.57
C THR A 303 5.12 12.73 5.10
N SER A 304 6.22 12.08 5.49
CA SER A 304 7.56 12.43 5.05
C SER A 304 7.72 12.24 3.54
N GLN A 305 7.22 11.14 2.97
CA GLN A 305 7.24 10.89 1.53
C GLN A 305 6.42 11.93 0.76
N SER A 306 5.22 12.29 1.26
CA SER A 306 4.36 13.29 0.61
C SER A 306 5.02 14.68 0.53
N LEU A 307 5.83 15.05 1.52
CA LEU A 307 6.64 16.27 1.44
C LEU A 307 7.66 16.22 0.30
N CYS A 308 8.21 15.05 0.01
CA CYS A 308 9.21 14.88 -1.05
C CYS A 308 8.64 14.92 -2.47
N LEU A 309 7.34 14.67 -2.64
CA LEU A 309 6.66 14.77 -3.93
C LEU A 309 6.36 16.22 -4.33
N GLN A 310 6.49 17.17 -3.40
CA GLN A 310 6.29 18.58 -3.70
C GLN A 310 7.53 19.15 -4.42
N PRO A 311 7.35 19.95 -5.48
CA PRO A 311 8.47 20.57 -6.20
C PRO A 311 9.34 21.46 -5.29
N ARG A 312 8.71 22.08 -4.29
CA ARG A 312 9.35 22.86 -3.24
C ARG A 312 8.53 22.75 -1.95
N VAL A 313 9.15 22.27 -0.89
CA VAL A 313 8.53 22.25 0.44
C VAL A 313 8.57 23.67 1.01
N ASP A 314 7.41 24.30 1.13
CA ASP A 314 7.29 25.58 1.80
C ASP A 314 7.02 25.39 3.32
N ARG A 315 7.08 26.51 4.07
CA ARG A 315 6.84 26.48 5.52
C ARG A 315 5.43 26.03 5.89
N LYS A 316 4.42 26.32 5.04
CA LYS A 316 3.03 25.93 5.28
C LYS A 316 2.86 24.43 5.16
N ALA A 317 3.41 23.82 4.12
CA ALA A 317 3.39 22.37 3.91
C ALA A 317 4.12 21.62 5.04
N LEU A 318 5.31 22.10 5.43
CA LEU A 318 6.07 21.52 6.54
C LEU A 318 5.28 21.57 7.85
N ARG A 319 4.65 22.71 8.15
CA ARG A 319 3.83 22.88 9.35
C ARG A 319 2.59 21.98 9.33
N ALA A 320 1.91 21.84 8.21
CA ALA A 320 0.78 20.93 8.05
C ALA A 320 1.20 19.48 8.29
N ALA A 321 2.30 19.04 7.69
CA ALA A 321 2.88 17.71 7.92
C ALA A 321 3.24 17.48 9.40
N SER A 322 3.81 18.51 10.06
CA SER A 322 4.16 18.43 11.49
C SER A 322 2.93 18.25 12.38
N TRP A 323 1.84 18.90 12.07
CA TRP A 323 0.57 18.71 12.78
C TRP A 323 0.01 17.30 12.56
N THR A 324 0.05 16.77 11.33
CA THR A 324 -0.37 15.39 11.03
C THR A 324 0.44 14.38 11.84
N VAL A 325 1.76 14.48 11.82
CA VAL A 325 2.65 13.58 12.57
C VAL A 325 2.43 13.71 14.08
N TRP A 326 2.30 14.94 14.58
CA TRP A 326 2.04 15.19 16.00
C TRP A 326 0.71 14.59 16.47
N ASP A 327 -0.36 14.75 15.70
CA ASP A 327 -1.68 14.22 16.01
C ASP A 327 -1.67 12.69 16.09
N VAL A 328 -1.07 12.02 15.09
CA VAL A 328 -0.96 10.54 15.09
C VAL A 328 -0.12 10.06 16.26
N LEU A 329 1.03 10.71 16.51
CA LEU A 329 1.92 10.39 17.62
C LEU A 329 1.19 10.58 18.97
N SER A 330 0.45 11.66 19.14
CA SER A 330 -0.30 11.93 20.37
C SER A 330 -1.34 10.85 20.67
N ARG A 331 -2.01 10.35 19.64
CA ARG A 331 -2.99 9.26 19.76
C ARG A 331 -2.35 7.89 20.02
N GLY A 332 -1.17 7.63 19.46
CA GLY A 332 -0.43 6.37 19.60
C GLY A 332 0.58 6.34 20.77
N ALA A 333 0.80 7.45 21.45
CA ALA A 333 1.85 7.59 22.48
C ALA A 333 1.74 6.56 23.59
N ARG A 334 0.54 6.43 24.19
CA ARG A 334 0.28 5.56 25.34
C ARG A 334 0.63 4.09 25.06
N PRO A 335 0.12 3.43 24.02
CA PRO A 335 0.46 2.02 23.74
C PRO A 335 1.93 1.83 23.34
N LEU A 336 2.61 2.86 22.84
CA LEU A 336 4.03 2.81 22.48
C LEU A 336 4.97 3.14 23.66
N GLY A 337 4.42 3.48 24.85
CA GLY A 337 5.22 3.86 26.01
C GLY A 337 5.92 5.22 25.89
N VAL A 338 5.43 6.10 25.01
CA VAL A 338 5.92 7.47 24.87
C VAL A 338 5.29 8.31 25.97
N GLU A 339 6.02 8.55 27.06
CA GLU A 339 5.52 9.30 28.23
C GLU A 339 5.32 10.79 27.90
N GLU A 340 6.24 11.36 27.13
CA GLU A 340 6.22 12.78 26.77
C GLU A 340 6.24 12.94 25.24
N VAL A 341 5.10 13.35 24.70
CA VAL A 341 4.96 13.58 23.24
C VAL A 341 5.73 14.86 22.88
N PRO A 342 6.63 14.80 21.89
CA PRO A 342 7.33 15.99 21.38
C PRO A 342 6.34 17.09 20.96
N SER A 343 6.68 18.34 21.21
CA SER A 343 5.86 19.47 20.75
C SER A 343 5.78 19.52 19.22
N VAL A 344 4.76 20.16 18.66
CA VAL A 344 4.62 20.36 17.19
C VAL A 344 5.88 21.03 16.60
N SER A 345 6.48 21.98 17.34
CA SER A 345 7.74 22.64 16.92
C SER A 345 8.95 21.67 16.90
N ALA A 346 9.00 20.72 17.84
CA ALA A 346 10.03 19.68 17.84
C ALA A 346 9.83 18.71 16.68
N VAL A 347 8.61 18.33 16.38
CA VAL A 347 8.26 17.51 15.19
C VAL A 347 8.61 18.26 13.90
N GLU A 348 8.32 19.57 13.80
CA GLU A 348 8.69 20.40 12.63
C GLU A 348 10.22 20.44 12.45
N ALA A 349 10.98 20.61 13.53
CA ALA A 349 12.43 20.59 13.49
C ALA A 349 12.97 19.23 13.01
N ALA A 350 12.42 18.11 13.51
CA ALA A 350 12.80 16.77 13.14
C ALA A 350 12.53 16.47 11.65
N LEU A 351 11.36 16.82 11.14
CA LEU A 351 11.00 16.68 9.71
C LEU A 351 11.90 17.54 8.82
N ALA A 352 12.18 18.79 9.22
CA ALA A 352 13.10 19.68 8.49
C ALA A 352 14.54 19.16 8.45
N GLU A 353 15.01 18.55 9.53
CA GLU A 353 16.33 17.91 9.57
C GLU A 353 16.38 16.68 8.67
N TRP A 354 15.35 15.83 8.71
CA TRP A 354 15.25 14.66 7.84
C TRP A 354 15.24 15.05 6.35
N LEU A 355 14.48 16.08 5.94
CA LEU A 355 14.48 16.61 4.57
C LEU A 355 15.85 17.08 4.12
N ARG A 356 16.55 17.88 4.96
CA ARG A 356 17.91 18.36 4.65
C ARG A 356 18.92 17.22 4.47
N ALA A 357 18.85 16.20 5.34
CA ALA A 357 19.72 15.04 5.26
C ALA A 357 19.49 14.22 3.99
N ARG A 358 18.23 14.10 3.55
CA ARG A 358 17.83 13.41 2.30
C ARG A 358 18.34 14.16 1.08
N ASP A 359 18.16 15.48 1.00
CA ASP A 359 18.63 16.31 -0.10
C ASP A 359 20.16 16.24 -0.25
N GLY A 360 20.88 16.21 0.88
CA GLY A 360 22.32 16.01 0.90
C GLY A 360 22.74 14.66 0.29
N ARG A 361 22.06 13.57 0.64
CA ARG A 361 22.31 12.23 0.09
C ARG A 361 22.03 12.14 -1.41
N THR A 362 20.95 12.76 -1.87
CA THR A 362 20.58 12.77 -3.29
C THR A 362 21.59 13.54 -4.13
N ARG A 363 22.10 14.68 -3.64
CA ARG A 363 23.16 15.46 -4.30
C ARG A 363 24.50 14.71 -4.35
N SER A 364 24.87 13.99 -3.28
CA SER A 364 26.07 13.17 -3.25
C SER A 364 26.02 12.04 -4.28
N ARG A 365 24.92 11.29 -4.33
CA ARG A 365 24.73 10.19 -5.30
C ARG A 365 24.79 10.67 -6.75
N ARG A 366 24.23 11.85 -7.08
CA ARG A 366 24.34 12.45 -8.42
C ARG A 366 25.79 12.80 -8.76
N ARG A 367 26.55 13.36 -7.82
CA ARG A 367 27.97 13.69 -8.02
C ARG A 367 28.84 12.46 -8.22
N ASP A 368 28.56 11.38 -7.51
CA ASP A 368 29.28 10.11 -7.64
C ASP A 368 28.93 9.39 -8.95
N GLY A 369 27.68 9.42 -9.38
CA GLY A 369 27.24 8.90 -10.68
C GLY A 369 27.84 9.68 -11.86
N ASP A 370 27.91 11.01 -11.79
CA ASP A 370 28.56 11.83 -12.80
C ASP A 370 30.09 11.57 -12.87
N ARG A 371 30.74 11.29 -11.75
CA ARG A 371 32.17 10.92 -11.71
C ARG A 371 32.42 9.54 -12.32
N ASP A 372 31.53 8.58 -12.12
CA ASP A 372 31.65 7.24 -12.68
C ASP A 372 31.41 7.24 -14.20
N GLN A 373 30.42 8.02 -14.68
CA GLN A 373 30.20 8.24 -16.10
C GLN A 373 31.35 9.00 -16.77
N GLY A 374 31.99 9.93 -16.06
CA GLY A 374 33.20 10.61 -16.52
C GLY A 374 34.37 9.63 -16.68
N ARG A 375 34.57 8.71 -15.73
CA ARG A 375 35.62 7.69 -15.80
C ARG A 375 35.41 6.66 -16.90
N VAL A 376 34.15 6.32 -17.23
CA VAL A 376 33.82 5.42 -18.34
C VAL A 376 34.12 6.12 -19.67
N ARG A 377 33.75 7.39 -19.84
CA ARG A 377 34.05 8.19 -21.05
C ARG A 377 35.55 8.45 -21.26
N ASP A 378 36.34 8.60 -20.21
CA ASP A 378 37.80 8.73 -20.30
C ASP A 378 38.47 7.38 -20.68
N ARG A 379 37.96 6.24 -20.19
CA ARG A 379 38.44 4.91 -20.62
C ARG A 379 38.13 4.62 -22.08
N ASP A 380 36.98 5.02 -22.58
CA ASP A 380 36.62 4.84 -23.99
C ASP A 380 37.45 5.75 -24.92
N ARG A 381 37.82 6.96 -24.47
CA ARG A 381 38.75 7.86 -25.20
C ARG A 381 40.17 7.32 -25.25
N ASP A 382 40.69 6.73 -24.19
CA ASP A 382 42.03 6.11 -24.18
C ASP A 382 42.06 4.86 -25.06
N HIS A 383 40.96 4.07 -25.17
CA HIS A 383 40.86 2.92 -26.10
C HIS A 383 40.77 3.33 -27.57
N ASP A 384 40.15 4.45 -27.91
CA ASP A 384 40.14 4.96 -29.31
C ASP A 384 41.48 5.54 -29.71
N HIS A 385 42.25 6.17 -28.80
CA HIS A 385 43.61 6.64 -29.09
C HIS A 385 44.62 5.52 -29.28
N ASP A 386 44.45 4.37 -28.64
CA ASP A 386 45.32 3.19 -28.88
C ASP A 386 44.98 2.49 -30.19
N ARG A 387 43.69 2.48 -30.63
CA ARG A 387 43.29 1.93 -31.94
C ARG A 387 43.80 2.75 -33.12
N ASP A 388 43.91 4.06 -33.00
CA ASP A 388 44.50 4.92 -34.05
C ASP A 388 46.02 4.77 -34.15
N ARG A 389 46.73 4.55 -33.03
CA ARG A 389 48.17 4.27 -33.01
C ARG A 389 48.50 2.91 -33.66
N ASP A 390 47.70 1.88 -33.54
CA ASP A 390 47.89 0.59 -34.18
C ASP A 390 47.58 0.64 -35.69
N ARG A 391 46.63 1.46 -36.13
CA ARG A 391 46.37 1.68 -37.59
C ARG A 391 47.50 2.39 -38.30
N ASP A 392 48.21 3.31 -37.68
CA ASP A 392 49.35 3.98 -38.25
C ASP A 392 50.58 3.07 -38.29
N ARG A 393 50.79 2.16 -37.35
CA ARG A 393 51.85 1.14 -37.39
C ARG A 393 51.70 0.11 -38.51
N ASP A 394 50.48 -0.28 -38.85
CA ASP A 394 50.17 -1.22 -39.94
C ASP A 394 50.35 -0.52 -41.31
N ARG A 395 50.08 0.75 -41.47
CA ARG A 395 50.35 1.53 -42.68
C ARG A 395 51.85 1.69 -43.01
N ASP A 396 52.69 1.82 -42.01
CA ASP A 396 54.16 1.89 -42.20
C ASP A 396 54.76 0.50 -42.54
N ARG A 397 54.20 -0.61 -42.04
CA ARG A 397 54.62 -1.97 -42.41
C ARG A 397 54.31 -2.32 -43.85
N ASP A 398 53.20 -1.87 -44.42
CA ASP A 398 52.83 -2.12 -45.82
C ASP A 398 53.70 -1.26 -46.77
N ARG A 399 54.15 -0.06 -46.39
CA ARG A 399 55.08 0.78 -47.19
C ARG A 399 56.48 0.18 -47.29
N ASP A 400 56.97 -0.52 -46.29
CA ASP A 400 58.27 -1.19 -46.33
C ASP A 400 58.24 -2.50 -47.15
N ARG A 401 57.08 -3.19 -47.22
CA ARG A 401 56.92 -4.40 -48.08
C ARG A 401 56.89 -4.07 -49.55
N ASP A 402 56.42 -2.96 -50.00
CA ASP A 402 56.41 -2.54 -51.40
C ASP A 402 57.81 -2.06 -51.86
N ARG A 403 58.68 -1.56 -50.99
CA ARG A 403 60.06 -1.19 -51.34
C ARG A 403 60.99 -2.35 -51.53
N ASP A 404 60.73 -3.50 -50.92
CA ASP A 404 61.57 -4.71 -51.12
C ASP A 404 61.17 -5.50 -52.38
N ARG A 405 59.95 -5.30 -52.93
CA ARG A 405 59.59 -5.96 -54.23
C ARG A 405 60.20 -5.35 -55.46
N ASP A 406 60.62 -4.08 -55.42
CA ASP A 406 61.28 -3.42 -56.57
C ASP A 406 62.81 -3.64 -56.62
N ARG A 407 63.40 -4.37 -55.66
CA ARG A 407 64.83 -4.70 -55.63
C ARG A 407 65.22 -6.07 -56.13
N VAL A 408 64.28 -6.94 -56.45
CA VAL A 408 64.54 -8.35 -56.93
C VAL A 408 64.27 -8.52 -58.43
N GLY A 409 64.04 -7.45 -59.16
CA GLY A 409 63.76 -7.50 -60.64
C GLY A 409 64.78 -6.69 -61.46
N ARG A 410 66.09 -6.95 -61.29
CA ARG A 410 67.11 -6.67 -62.31
C ARG A 410 68.24 -7.68 -62.23
#